data_615160ed5effbeb387219df464d6eac2
#
_entry.id   615160ed5effbeb387219df464d6eac2
#
_cell.length_a   1.000
_cell.length_b   1.000
_cell.length_c   1.000
_cell.angle_alpha   90.00
_cell.angle_beta   90.00
_cell.angle_gamma   90.00
#
_symmetry.space_group_name_H-M   'P 1'
#
loop_
_entity.id
_entity.type
_entity.pdbx_description
1 polymer ?
#
loop_
_entity_poly.entity_id
_entity_poly.type
_entity_poly.pdbx_seq_one_letter_code
_entity_poly.pdbx_strand_id
1 'polypeptide(L)'
;MKRRHFITSAGLLASIGTTAKAAAKKPLLHHVFFWLNNPASEADKQQLIKGLKALKGIPTIKEIHIGTLASTEKRDVVDTSWDVSELMFFDDEAGQKVYQDHPIHVDFVKNYAHLWKKVIVYDAIDA
;
A
#
# COMPACT_ATOMS: atom_id res chain seq x y z
N MET A 1 -40.57 -29.94 32.19
CA MET A 1 -40.09 -29.91 31.90
C MET A 1 -39.18 -29.75 31.22
N LYS A 2 -39.01 -29.65 31.06
CA LYS A 2 -38.24 -29.56 30.58
C LYS A 2 -37.67 -29.08 29.77
N ARG A 3 -37.72 -28.73 29.56
CA ARG A 3 -37.27 -28.28 28.87
C ARG A 3 -36.36 -27.76 28.56
N ARG A 4 -36.04 -27.53 28.54
CA ARG A 4 -35.27 -27.01 28.41
C ARG A 4 -34.19 -27.07 27.84
N HIS A 5 -34.00 -27.19 27.54
CA HIS A 5 -33.04 -27.33 27.21
C HIS A 5 -32.59 -27.20 26.13
N PHE A 6 -33.06 -27.21 25.78
CA PHE A 6 -32.66 -27.12 24.89
C PHE A 6 -32.24 -26.48 24.37
N ILE A 7 -32.33 -26.32 24.14
CA ILE A 7 -32.34 -25.45 23.66
C ILE A 7 -31.31 -24.71 23.53
N THR A 8 -31.09 -24.44 24.11
CA THR A 8 -30.05 -23.71 24.39
C THR A 8 -28.97 -24.03 23.57
N SER A 9 -28.75 -25.00 23.61
CA SER A 9 -27.65 -25.40 22.89
C SER A 9 -27.72 -24.80 21.60
N ALA A 10 -28.81 -24.71 21.17
CA ALA A 10 -28.92 -24.16 19.89
C ALA A 10 -28.14 -22.95 19.79
N GLY A 11 -28.33 -22.17 20.67
CA GLY A 11 -27.72 -20.96 20.54
C GLY A 11 -26.30 -21.07 20.20
N LEU A 12 -25.72 -21.91 20.86
CA LEU A 12 -24.42 -21.93 20.64
C LEU A 12 -23.97 -22.18 19.36
N LEU A 13 -24.57 -23.00 18.75
CA LEU A 13 -24.05 -23.33 17.56
C LEU A 13 -24.03 -22.18 16.71
N ALA A 14 -24.94 -21.43 16.80
CA ALA A 14 -25.04 -20.32 15.94
C ALA A 14 -23.81 -19.52 16.12
N SER A 15 -23.47 -19.27 17.28
CA SER A 15 -22.36 -18.41 17.46
C SER A 15 -21.13 -18.99 16.88
N ILE A 16 -20.97 -20.21 16.96
CA ILE A 16 -19.85 -20.77 16.44
C ILE A 16 -19.69 -20.49 15.02
N GLY A 17 -20.65 -20.68 14.30
CA GLY A 17 -20.51 -20.48 12.89
C GLY A 17 -20.04 -19.12 12.62
N THR A 18 -20.54 -18.19 13.34
CA THR A 18 -20.17 -16.88 13.00
C THR A 18 -18.75 -16.62 13.27
N THR A 19 -18.27 -17.04 14.35
CA THR A 19 -16.93 -16.68 14.61
C THR A 19 -16.04 -17.20 13.55
N ALA A 20 -16.38 -18.27 13.03
CA ALA A 20 -15.49 -18.86 12.09
C ALA A 20 -15.16 -17.99 10.95
N LYS A 21 -15.98 -17.06 10.70
CA LYS A 21 -15.74 -16.40 9.59
C LYS A 21 -14.83 -15.36 9.62
N ALA A 22 -14.31 -15.03 10.60
CA ALA A 22 -13.38 -13.96 10.61
C ALA A 22 -12.23 -14.31 9.72
N ALA A 23 -12.24 -13.83 8.56
CA ALA A 23 -11.14 -14.07 7.65
C ALA A 23 -9.95 -13.31 8.14
N ALA A 24 -8.81 -13.93 8.13
CA ALA A 24 -7.59 -13.27 8.52
C ALA A 24 -7.25 -12.19 7.49
N LYS A 25 -6.85 -11.04 7.98
CA LYS A 25 -6.39 -9.99 7.11
C LYS A 25 -5.00 -10.34 6.64
N LYS A 26 -4.71 -10.03 5.40
CA LYS A 26 -3.37 -10.25 4.86
C LYS A 26 -2.74 -8.90 4.57
N PRO A 27 -1.54 -8.67 5.10
CA PRO A 27 -0.81 -7.44 4.82
C PRO A 27 -0.60 -7.28 3.32
N LEU A 28 -0.68 -6.04 2.87
CA LEU A 28 -0.47 -5.70 1.47
C LEU A 28 0.76 -4.85 1.34
N LEU A 29 1.60 -5.20 0.37
CA LEU A 29 2.77 -4.44 0.02
C LEU A 29 2.47 -3.71 -1.27
N HIS A 30 2.66 -2.40 -1.29
CA HIS A 30 2.39 -1.54 -2.44
C HIS A 30 3.71 -0.90 -2.85
N HIS A 31 4.26 -1.30 -3.99
CA HIS A 31 5.57 -0.83 -4.43
C HIS A 31 5.41 -0.11 -5.76
N VAL A 32 5.83 1.15 -5.80
CA VAL A 32 5.65 2.03 -6.94
C VAL A 32 7.00 2.54 -7.42
N PHE A 33 7.17 2.56 -8.73
CA PHE A 33 8.38 3.09 -9.35
C PHE A 33 8.01 4.21 -10.29
N PHE A 34 8.79 5.31 -10.23
CA PHE A 34 8.55 6.50 -11.03
C PHE A 34 9.71 6.77 -11.98
N TRP A 35 9.37 7.11 -13.21
CA TRP A 35 10.33 7.60 -14.19
C TRP A 35 10.06 9.08 -14.43
N LEU A 36 11.03 9.94 -14.15
CA LEU A 36 10.85 11.39 -14.28
C LEU A 36 10.81 11.83 -15.73
N ASN A 37 10.06 12.89 -16.00
CA ASN A 37 10.09 13.53 -17.32
C ASN A 37 11.47 14.10 -17.59
N ASN A 38 12.12 14.63 -16.56
CA ASN A 38 13.46 15.19 -16.68
C ASN A 38 14.38 14.52 -15.67
N PRO A 39 14.87 13.30 -15.97
CA PRO A 39 15.65 12.55 -15.00
C PRO A 39 16.98 13.20 -14.62
N ALA A 40 17.44 14.17 -15.42
CA ALA A 40 18.69 14.88 -15.08
C ALA A 40 18.44 15.99 -14.07
N SER A 41 17.19 16.32 -13.77
CA SER A 41 16.88 17.39 -12.83
C SER A 41 16.84 16.89 -11.40
N GLU A 42 17.88 17.21 -10.64
CA GLU A 42 17.90 16.85 -9.23
C GLU A 42 16.79 17.60 -8.48
N ALA A 43 16.46 18.82 -8.91
CA ALA A 43 15.38 19.58 -8.29
C ALA A 43 14.04 18.89 -8.43
N ASP A 44 13.74 18.36 -9.61
CA ASP A 44 12.49 17.64 -9.85
C ASP A 44 12.45 16.37 -9.02
N LYS A 45 13.57 15.67 -8.92
CA LYS A 45 13.65 14.45 -8.13
C LYS A 45 13.35 14.75 -6.66
N GLN A 46 13.97 15.79 -6.11
CA GLN A 46 13.75 16.15 -4.72
C GLN A 46 12.33 16.65 -4.48
N GLN A 47 11.71 17.30 -5.45
CA GLN A 47 10.35 17.74 -5.35
C GLN A 47 9.40 16.52 -5.26
N LEU A 48 9.62 15.52 -6.11
CA LEU A 48 8.82 14.29 -6.07
C LEU A 48 8.99 13.57 -4.73
N ILE A 49 10.24 13.45 -4.27
CA ILE A 49 10.52 12.79 -2.99
C ILE A 49 9.79 13.51 -1.85
N LYS A 50 9.77 14.83 -1.86
CA LYS A 50 9.09 15.60 -0.82
C LYS A 50 7.60 15.33 -0.86
N GLY A 51 7.01 15.31 -2.05
CA GLY A 51 5.58 15.02 -2.20
C GLY A 51 5.24 13.62 -1.72
N LEU A 52 6.08 12.63 -2.05
CA LEU A 52 5.84 11.26 -1.62
C LEU A 52 5.95 11.12 -0.11
N LYS A 53 6.92 11.78 0.50
CA LYS A 53 7.07 11.69 1.96
C LYS A 53 5.89 12.28 2.69
N ALA A 54 5.19 13.22 2.11
CA ALA A 54 4.02 13.82 2.72
C ALA A 54 2.82 12.87 2.78
N LEU A 55 2.85 11.78 2.00
CA LEU A 55 1.77 10.80 2.00
C LEU A 55 1.66 10.06 3.34
N LYS A 56 2.70 10.11 4.16
CA LYS A 56 2.67 9.43 5.46
C LYS A 56 1.57 9.96 6.37
N GLY A 57 0.96 11.08 6.03
CA GLY A 57 -0.18 11.60 6.78
C GLY A 57 -1.45 10.76 6.60
N ILE A 58 -1.46 9.83 5.66
CA ILE A 58 -2.63 8.97 5.44
C ILE A 58 -2.61 7.85 6.49
N PRO A 59 -3.64 7.75 7.34
CA PRO A 59 -3.57 6.89 8.52
C PRO A 59 -3.50 5.39 8.28
N THR A 60 -3.92 4.91 7.11
CA THR A 60 -3.87 3.46 6.85
C THR A 60 -2.51 2.98 6.39
N ILE A 61 -1.55 3.87 6.14
CA ILE A 61 -0.20 3.47 5.79
C ILE A 61 0.51 3.04 7.08
N LYS A 62 0.97 1.79 7.12
CA LYS A 62 1.67 1.28 8.29
C LYS A 62 3.15 1.65 8.24
N GLU A 63 3.75 1.54 7.08
CA GLU A 63 5.13 1.91 6.88
C GLU A 63 5.28 2.47 5.48
N ILE A 64 6.18 3.42 5.32
CA ILE A 64 6.45 4.01 4.03
C ILE A 64 7.96 4.21 3.88
N HIS A 65 8.48 3.84 2.72
CA HIS A 65 9.88 4.03 2.37
C HIS A 65 9.95 4.69 1.01
N ILE A 66 10.65 5.81 0.93
CA ILE A 66 10.87 6.50 -0.34
C ILE A 66 12.34 6.36 -0.66
N GLY A 67 12.64 5.89 -1.85
CA GLY A 67 14.02 5.56 -2.21
C GLY A 67 14.43 6.01 -3.58
N THR A 68 15.74 5.93 -3.80
CA THR A 68 16.35 6.17 -5.09
C THR A 68 17.23 4.95 -5.41
N LEU A 69 17.82 4.93 -6.60
CA LEU A 69 18.63 3.79 -7.01
C LEU A 69 19.79 3.54 -6.06
N ALA A 70 19.96 2.27 -5.70
CA ALA A 70 21.13 1.83 -4.96
C ALA A 70 22.21 1.45 -5.96
N SER A 71 23.47 1.49 -5.52
CA SER A 71 24.56 1.10 -6.37
C SER A 71 25.00 -0.35 -6.05
N THR A 72 24.08 -1.27 -6.21
CA THR A 72 24.39 -2.68 -5.99
C THR A 72 25.06 -3.26 -7.23
N GLU A 73 25.51 -4.49 -7.11
CA GLU A 73 26.20 -5.16 -8.19
C GLU A 73 25.32 -5.20 -9.44
N LYS A 74 25.91 -4.93 -10.59
CA LYS A 74 25.17 -4.94 -11.84
C LYS A 74 24.86 -6.34 -12.27
N ARG A 75 23.60 -6.64 -12.48
CA ARG A 75 23.14 -7.93 -12.99
C ARG A 75 21.94 -7.65 -13.90
N ASP A 76 21.73 -8.53 -14.87
CA ASP A 76 20.66 -8.33 -15.84
C ASP A 76 19.28 -8.20 -15.19
N VAL A 77 19.08 -8.82 -14.04
CA VAL A 77 17.79 -8.76 -13.36
C VAL A 77 17.60 -7.50 -12.51
N VAL A 78 18.62 -6.66 -12.39
CA VAL A 78 18.52 -5.43 -11.62
C VAL A 78 18.16 -4.30 -12.56
N ASP A 79 16.93 -3.81 -12.44
CA ASP A 79 16.44 -2.72 -13.27
C ASP A 79 16.86 -1.39 -12.66
N THR A 80 17.66 -0.63 -13.38
CA THR A 80 18.14 0.68 -12.94
C THR A 80 17.53 1.81 -13.77
N SER A 81 16.44 1.54 -14.46
CA SER A 81 15.86 2.54 -15.36
C SER A 81 14.99 3.59 -14.66
N TRP A 82 14.54 3.29 -13.46
CA TRP A 82 13.63 4.17 -12.72
C TRP A 82 14.41 5.21 -11.88
N ASP A 83 13.69 6.21 -11.40
CA ASP A 83 14.33 7.33 -10.69
C ASP A 83 14.00 7.38 -9.19
N VAL A 84 12.74 7.14 -8.82
CA VAL A 84 12.29 7.23 -7.43
C VAL A 84 11.36 6.07 -7.15
N SER A 85 11.41 5.51 -5.96
CA SER A 85 10.50 4.44 -5.58
C SER A 85 9.75 4.79 -4.31
N GLU A 86 8.57 4.18 -4.17
CA GLU A 86 7.74 4.33 -3.00
C GLU A 86 7.34 2.92 -2.59
N LEU A 87 7.60 2.55 -1.35
CA LEU A 87 7.21 1.25 -0.82
C LEU A 87 6.35 1.49 0.41
N MET A 88 5.14 0.96 0.40
CA MET A 88 4.20 1.10 1.50
C MET A 88 3.70 -0.25 1.96
N PHE A 89 3.41 -0.34 3.25
CA PHE A 89 2.78 -1.51 3.83
C PHE A 89 1.44 -1.11 4.42
N PHE A 90 0.42 -1.93 4.16
CA PHE A 90 -0.93 -1.74 4.70
C PHE A 90 -1.34 -3.01 5.45
N ASP A 91 -2.22 -2.90 6.42
CA ASP A 91 -2.71 -4.07 7.15
C ASP A 91 -3.47 -5.03 6.23
N ASP A 92 -4.13 -4.49 5.21
CA ASP A 92 -4.96 -5.28 4.31
C ASP A 92 -5.29 -4.47 3.06
N GLU A 93 -6.01 -5.10 2.14
CA GLU A 93 -6.41 -4.43 0.90
C GLU A 93 -7.35 -3.25 1.16
N ALA A 94 -8.19 -3.34 2.19
CA ALA A 94 -9.10 -2.25 2.50
C ALA A 94 -8.33 -0.99 2.89
N GLY A 95 -7.23 -1.15 3.61
CA GLY A 95 -6.38 -0.02 3.97
C GLY A 95 -5.74 0.63 2.76
N GLN A 96 -5.35 -0.17 1.77
CA GLN A 96 -4.79 0.36 0.54
C GLN A 96 -5.87 1.14 -0.24
N LYS A 97 -7.10 0.65 -0.24
CA LYS A 97 -8.19 1.34 -0.92
C LYS A 97 -8.46 2.70 -0.28
N VAL A 98 -8.42 2.77 1.04
CA VAL A 98 -8.57 4.05 1.75
C VAL A 98 -7.46 5.02 1.31
N TYR A 99 -6.23 4.54 1.21
CA TYR A 99 -5.11 5.35 0.75
C TYR A 99 -5.36 5.84 -0.69
N GLN A 100 -5.78 4.94 -1.57
CA GLN A 100 -5.96 5.25 -2.99
C GLN A 100 -6.95 6.41 -3.19
N ASP A 101 -8.01 6.44 -2.39
CA ASP A 101 -9.07 7.44 -2.52
C ASP A 101 -8.90 8.64 -1.57
N HIS A 102 -7.90 8.61 -0.72
CA HIS A 102 -7.72 9.64 0.29
C HIS A 102 -7.39 11.00 -0.34
N PRO A 103 -7.98 12.09 0.16
CA PRO A 103 -7.70 13.42 -0.39
C PRO A 103 -6.21 13.76 -0.47
N ILE A 104 -5.41 13.32 0.51
CA ILE A 104 -3.98 13.57 0.49
C ILE A 104 -3.34 12.89 -0.73
N HIS A 105 -3.77 11.66 -1.06
CA HIS A 105 -3.25 10.97 -2.24
C HIS A 105 -3.74 11.63 -3.53
N VAL A 106 -5.02 11.98 -3.58
CA VAL A 106 -5.59 12.63 -4.76
C VAL A 106 -4.87 13.95 -5.04
N ASP A 107 -4.63 14.74 -3.98
CA ASP A 107 -3.91 16.00 -4.12
C ASP A 107 -2.46 15.78 -4.53
N PHE A 108 -1.83 14.72 -4.03
CA PHE A 108 -0.47 14.40 -4.43
C PHE A 108 -0.41 14.18 -5.94
N VAL A 109 -1.29 13.34 -6.47
CA VAL A 109 -1.30 13.09 -7.91
C VAL A 109 -1.53 14.38 -8.69
N LYS A 110 -2.50 15.18 -8.24
CA LYS A 110 -2.82 16.42 -8.93
C LYS A 110 -1.64 17.39 -8.94
N ASN A 111 -0.91 17.47 -7.86
CA ASN A 111 0.14 18.47 -7.73
C ASN A 111 1.51 18.02 -8.23
N TYR A 112 1.74 16.72 -8.37
CA TYR A 112 3.07 16.21 -8.69
C TYR A 112 3.14 15.38 -9.98
N ALA A 113 1.99 15.01 -10.57
CA ALA A 113 2.01 14.14 -11.75
C ALA A 113 2.82 14.69 -12.92
N HIS A 114 2.95 16.01 -13.02
CA HIS A 114 3.71 16.62 -14.09
C HIS A 114 5.21 16.29 -14.03
N LEU A 115 5.66 15.75 -12.89
CA LEU A 115 7.08 15.45 -12.72
C LEU A 115 7.47 14.12 -13.38
N TRP A 116 6.51 13.21 -13.54
CA TRP A 116 6.86 11.89 -14.09
C TRP A 116 6.19 11.60 -15.42
N LYS A 117 6.84 10.75 -16.20
CA LYS A 117 6.30 10.30 -17.49
C LYS A 117 5.77 8.88 -17.43
N LYS A 118 6.10 8.13 -16.37
CA LYS A 118 5.71 6.74 -16.25
C LYS A 118 5.69 6.34 -14.80
N VAL A 119 4.72 5.51 -14.44
CA VAL A 119 4.59 4.93 -13.10
C VAL A 119 4.25 3.47 -13.26
N ILE A 120 4.88 2.61 -12.47
CA ILE A 120 4.51 1.20 -12.40
C ILE A 120 4.26 0.85 -10.95
N VAL A 121 3.20 0.10 -10.69
CA VAL A 121 2.81 -0.33 -9.36
C VAL A 121 2.84 -1.85 -9.29
N TYR A 122 3.43 -2.38 -8.22
CA TYR A 122 3.37 -3.80 -7.91
C TYR A 122 2.70 -3.95 -6.55
N ASP A 123 1.53 -4.58 -6.53
CA ASP A 123 0.81 -4.85 -5.30
C ASP A 123 0.86 -6.33 -5.00
N ALA A 124 1.22 -6.68 -3.79
CA ALA A 124 1.30 -8.08 -3.38
C ALA A 124 0.70 -8.26 -1.99
N ILE A 125 0.10 -9.41 -1.75
CA ILE A 125 -0.33 -9.77 -0.40
C ILE A 125 0.51 -10.97 0.03
N ASP A 126 0.52 -11.24 1.32
CA ASP A 126 1.26 -12.39 1.84
C ASP A 126 0.76 -13.68 1.20
N ALA A 127 1.68 -14.53 0.84
CA ALA A 127 1.37 -15.81 0.20
C ALA A 127 0.75 -16.81 1.18
#